data_9db29d8deaa5bcf491d9f031fb67c170
#
_entry.id   9db29d8deaa5bcf491d9f031fb67c170
#
_cell.length_a   1.000
_cell.length_b   1.000
_cell.length_c   1.000
_cell.angle_alpha   90.00
_cell.angle_beta   90.00
_cell.angle_gamma   90.00
#
_symmetry.space_group_name_H-M   'P 1'
#
loop_
_entity.id
_entity.type
_entity.pdbx_description
1 polymer ?
#
loop_
_entity_poly.entity_id
_entity_poly.type
_entity_poly.pdbx_seq_one_letter_code
_entity_poly.pdbx_strand_id
1 'polypeptide(L)'
;MAFHLLQHDREGAQLIAQALQQAARDVRHCRLCNTLTDDDVCAVCRDAGRDRSKLCVIETPADEAALERTGAYKGLYFVLMGKLSPLDGVGPRDIGLAKLFERAEDGVVQEVILATNFTAEGEVTAHVISERLKSKGVAVTRLARGVPVGSELEYVDLGTIAHALVDRLSLIHI
;
A
#
# COMPACT_ATOMS: atom_id res chain seq x y z
N MET A 1 7.42 26.58 -0.11
CA MET A 1 8.37 26.08 -1.12
C MET A 1 8.52 27.02 -2.31
N ALA A 2 7.46 27.34 -3.08
CA ALA A 2 7.57 28.17 -4.31
C ALA A 2 8.21 29.55 -4.08
N PHE A 3 7.78 30.33 -3.08
CA PHE A 3 8.39 31.63 -2.76
C PHE A 3 9.89 31.56 -2.45
N HIS A 4 10.31 30.54 -1.68
CA HIS A 4 11.72 30.36 -1.36
C HIS A 4 12.56 30.11 -2.62
N LEU A 5 12.11 29.24 -3.50
CA LEU A 5 12.79 28.95 -4.77
C LEU A 5 12.88 30.19 -5.66
N LEU A 6 11.79 30.95 -5.80
CA LEU A 6 11.76 32.14 -6.64
C LEU A 6 12.63 33.29 -6.11
N GLN A 7 12.78 33.37 -4.81
CA GLN A 7 13.58 34.44 -4.17
C GLN A 7 15.05 34.08 -4.00
N HIS A 8 15.37 32.79 -3.74
CA HIS A 8 16.70 32.41 -3.27
C HIS A 8 17.38 31.34 -4.13
N ASP A 9 16.63 30.58 -4.96
CA ASP A 9 17.18 29.45 -5.74
C ASP A 9 16.40 29.24 -7.04
N ARG A 10 16.55 30.16 -7.98
CA ARG A 10 15.88 30.07 -9.29
C ARG A 10 16.42 28.94 -10.15
N GLU A 11 17.70 28.59 -9.99
CA GLU A 11 18.33 27.47 -10.71
C GLU A 11 17.73 26.13 -10.21
N GLY A 12 17.63 25.93 -8.91
CA GLY A 12 16.94 24.79 -8.30
C GLY A 12 15.47 24.68 -8.75
N ALA A 13 14.77 25.83 -8.88
CA ALA A 13 13.41 25.85 -9.42
C ALA A 13 13.35 25.31 -10.86
N GLN A 14 14.31 25.68 -11.72
CA GLN A 14 14.39 25.18 -13.09
C GLN A 14 14.72 23.68 -13.16
N LEU A 15 15.66 23.20 -12.32
CA LEU A 15 15.99 21.79 -12.24
C LEU A 15 14.79 20.94 -11.79
N ILE A 16 14.04 21.40 -10.80
CA ILE A 16 12.80 20.73 -10.36
C ILE A 16 11.78 20.70 -11.50
N ALA A 17 11.59 21.81 -12.21
CA ALA A 17 10.66 21.89 -13.33
C ALA A 17 11.02 20.90 -14.45
N GLN A 18 12.31 20.81 -14.81
CA GLN A 18 12.80 19.86 -15.81
C GLN A 18 12.61 18.41 -15.37
N ALA A 19 12.94 18.10 -14.11
CA ALA A 19 12.75 16.76 -13.54
C ALA A 19 11.28 16.33 -13.53
N LEU A 20 10.36 17.25 -13.17
CA LEU A 20 8.92 16.98 -13.22
C LEU A 20 8.42 16.77 -14.64
N GLN A 21 8.90 17.56 -15.62
CA GLN A 21 8.56 17.38 -17.02
C GLN A 21 9.05 16.04 -17.58
N GLN A 22 10.24 15.61 -17.17
CA GLN A 22 10.77 14.30 -17.53
C GLN A 22 9.95 13.18 -16.89
N ALA A 23 9.69 13.25 -15.59
CA ALA A 23 8.87 12.26 -14.89
C ALA A 23 7.47 12.13 -15.52
N ALA A 24 6.83 13.25 -15.88
CA ALA A 24 5.52 13.24 -16.53
C ALA A 24 5.50 12.54 -17.91
N ARG A 25 6.65 12.44 -18.58
CA ARG A 25 6.78 11.74 -19.87
C ARG A 25 7.14 10.26 -19.71
N ASP A 26 8.03 9.96 -18.76
CA ASP A 26 8.69 8.66 -18.69
C ASP A 26 8.05 7.73 -17.66
N VAL A 27 7.50 8.29 -16.56
CA VAL A 27 6.89 7.49 -15.49
C VAL A 27 5.52 6.97 -15.91
N ARG A 28 5.31 5.68 -15.69
CA ARG A 28 4.07 4.94 -15.98
C ARG A 28 3.72 4.01 -14.81
N HIS A 29 2.62 3.31 -14.93
CA HIS A 29 2.25 2.28 -13.96
C HIS A 29 2.89 0.94 -14.34
N CYS A 30 3.53 0.28 -13.38
CA CYS A 30 3.97 -1.11 -13.53
C CYS A 30 2.79 -1.98 -13.95
N ARG A 31 2.96 -2.74 -15.04
CA ARG A 31 1.88 -3.59 -15.54
C ARG A 31 1.46 -4.71 -14.57
N LEU A 32 2.32 -5.08 -13.61
CA LEU A 32 2.04 -6.14 -12.63
C LEU A 32 1.48 -5.63 -11.31
N CYS A 33 2.07 -4.60 -10.70
CA CYS A 33 1.71 -4.15 -9.35
C CYS A 33 1.07 -2.77 -9.29
N ASN A 34 0.96 -2.09 -10.43
CA ASN A 34 0.38 -0.75 -10.55
C ASN A 34 1.16 0.38 -9.84
N THR A 35 2.36 0.12 -9.24
CA THR A 35 3.22 1.18 -8.72
C THR A 35 3.77 2.07 -9.83
N LEU A 36 4.27 3.24 -9.49
CA LEU A 36 4.93 4.14 -10.46
C LEU A 36 6.34 3.62 -10.78
N THR A 37 6.70 3.63 -12.06
CA THR A 37 8.00 3.20 -12.57
C THR A 37 8.28 3.81 -13.95
N ASP A 38 9.52 3.92 -14.34
CA ASP A 38 9.98 4.30 -15.69
C ASP A 38 10.04 3.09 -16.65
N ASP A 39 10.04 1.88 -16.11
CA ASP A 39 10.02 0.62 -16.84
C ASP A 39 8.60 0.05 -17.02
N ASP A 40 8.42 -0.95 -17.89
CA ASP A 40 7.18 -1.72 -18.03
C ASP A 40 6.85 -2.51 -16.76
N VAL A 41 7.88 -3.07 -16.11
CA VAL A 41 7.78 -3.81 -14.84
C VAL A 41 8.77 -3.23 -13.84
N CYS A 42 8.30 -2.84 -12.66
CA CYS A 42 9.14 -2.24 -11.61
C CYS A 42 10.21 -3.20 -11.06
N ALA A 43 11.21 -2.66 -10.39
CA ALA A 43 12.33 -3.42 -9.83
C ALA A 43 11.86 -4.52 -8.86
N VAL A 44 10.88 -4.22 -7.99
CA VAL A 44 10.32 -5.19 -7.04
C VAL A 44 9.66 -6.38 -7.74
N CYS A 45 8.89 -6.13 -8.79
CA CYS A 45 8.23 -7.21 -9.55
C CYS A 45 9.21 -8.04 -10.39
N ARG A 46 10.37 -7.48 -10.77
CA ARG A 46 11.43 -8.19 -11.52
C ARG A 46 12.33 -9.01 -10.62
N ASP A 47 12.40 -8.68 -9.34
CA ASP A 47 13.29 -9.36 -8.39
C ASP A 47 12.89 -10.84 -8.22
N ALA A 48 13.77 -11.74 -8.66
CA ALA A 48 13.58 -13.18 -8.56
C ALA A 48 13.70 -13.72 -7.12
N GLY A 49 14.27 -12.94 -6.21
CA GLY A 49 14.40 -13.29 -4.78
C GLY A 49 13.12 -13.08 -3.98
N ARG A 50 12.07 -12.52 -4.59
CA ARG A 50 10.79 -12.25 -3.94
C ARG A 50 9.88 -13.48 -3.87
N ASP A 51 9.19 -13.63 -2.74
CA ASP A 51 8.17 -14.66 -2.54
C ASP A 51 6.90 -14.32 -3.32
N ARG A 52 6.69 -15.02 -4.43
CA ARG A 52 5.55 -14.78 -5.33
C ARG A 52 4.23 -15.33 -4.79
N SER A 53 4.26 -16.15 -3.74
CA SER A 53 3.07 -16.68 -3.10
C SER A 53 2.36 -15.66 -2.20
N LYS A 54 3.01 -14.53 -1.90
CA LYS A 54 2.50 -13.46 -1.03
C LYS A 54 2.33 -12.16 -1.78
N LEU A 55 1.13 -11.58 -1.69
CA LEU A 55 0.78 -10.31 -2.31
C LEU A 55 0.28 -9.32 -1.25
N CYS A 56 1.03 -8.24 -1.01
CA CYS A 56 0.65 -7.16 -0.10
C CYS A 56 -0.10 -6.06 -0.86
N VAL A 57 -1.32 -5.76 -0.46
CA VAL A 57 -2.17 -4.73 -1.07
C VAL A 57 -2.09 -3.46 -0.24
N ILE A 58 -1.69 -2.38 -0.89
CA ILE A 58 -1.43 -1.06 -0.31
C ILE A 58 -2.16 0.04 -1.09
N GLU A 59 -2.35 1.21 -0.49
CA GLU A 59 -3.08 2.32 -1.12
C GLU A 59 -2.20 3.17 -2.03
N THR A 60 -0.93 3.40 -1.65
CA THR A 60 -0.04 4.34 -2.33
C THR A 60 1.38 3.81 -2.52
N PRO A 61 2.17 4.35 -3.48
CA PRO A 61 3.59 4.04 -3.59
C PRO A 61 4.41 4.44 -2.35
N ALA A 62 3.94 5.42 -1.57
CA ALA A 62 4.58 5.82 -0.33
C ALA A 62 4.48 4.72 0.74
N ASP A 63 3.36 3.98 0.78
CA ASP A 63 3.17 2.82 1.65
C ASP A 63 4.13 1.69 1.27
N GLU A 64 4.31 1.44 -0.06
CA GLU A 64 5.32 0.49 -0.56
C GLU A 64 6.71 0.84 -0.03
N ALA A 65 7.12 2.09 -0.21
CA ALA A 65 8.43 2.56 0.26
C ALA A 65 8.58 2.47 1.78
N ALA A 66 7.52 2.66 2.54
CA ALA A 66 7.54 2.52 3.99
C ALA A 66 7.72 1.05 4.42
N LEU A 67 6.98 0.13 3.81
CA LEU A 67 7.10 -1.31 4.08
C LEU A 67 8.46 -1.87 3.66
N GLU A 68 8.99 -1.47 2.50
CA GLU A 68 10.32 -1.87 2.03
C GLU A 68 11.44 -1.46 2.99
N ARG A 69 11.36 -0.26 3.56
CA ARG A 69 12.36 0.21 4.55
C ARG A 69 12.42 -0.65 5.81
N THR A 70 11.34 -1.36 6.16
CA THR A 70 11.37 -2.27 7.32
C THR A 70 12.24 -3.49 7.10
N GLY A 71 12.44 -3.91 5.84
CA GLY A 71 13.12 -5.14 5.46
C GLY A 71 12.41 -6.43 5.89
N ALA A 72 11.25 -6.33 6.53
CA ALA A 72 10.51 -7.47 7.09
C ALA A 72 9.68 -8.24 6.06
N TYR A 73 9.29 -7.59 4.96
CA TYR A 73 8.46 -8.20 3.92
C TYR A 73 9.28 -8.54 2.67
N LYS A 74 9.11 -9.75 2.17
CA LYS A 74 9.83 -10.25 0.99
C LYS A 74 8.90 -10.73 -0.14
N GLY A 75 7.61 -10.49 0.00
CA GLY A 75 6.62 -10.79 -1.04
C GLY A 75 6.50 -9.69 -2.11
N LEU A 76 5.46 -9.79 -2.93
CA LEU A 76 5.12 -8.81 -3.96
C LEU A 76 4.06 -7.82 -3.47
N TYR A 77 3.95 -6.68 -4.14
CA TYR A 77 2.95 -5.65 -3.82
C TYR A 77 1.90 -5.50 -4.92
N PHE A 78 0.76 -4.94 -4.55
CA PHE A 78 -0.18 -4.31 -5.46
C PHE A 78 -0.61 -2.95 -4.90
N VAL A 79 -0.44 -1.90 -5.71
CA VAL A 79 -0.74 -0.51 -5.32
C VAL A 79 -2.08 -0.11 -5.93
N LEU A 80 -3.05 0.18 -5.07
CA LEU A 80 -4.40 0.59 -5.50
C LEU A 80 -4.42 1.99 -6.12
N MET A 81 -3.43 2.83 -5.79
CA MET A 81 -3.38 4.26 -6.13
C MET A 81 -4.54 5.07 -5.55
N GLY A 82 -5.14 4.57 -4.46
CA GLY A 82 -6.26 5.18 -3.76
C GLY A 82 -7.02 4.18 -2.89
N LYS A 83 -8.22 4.56 -2.55
CA LYS A 83 -9.15 3.79 -1.72
C LYS A 83 -10.58 4.00 -2.22
N LEU A 84 -11.48 3.07 -1.91
CA LEU A 84 -12.90 3.25 -2.21
C LEU A 84 -13.44 4.42 -1.39
N SER A 85 -14.04 5.39 -2.06
CA SER A 85 -14.69 6.54 -1.43
C SER A 85 -15.96 6.90 -2.20
N PRO A 86 -17.12 6.35 -1.80
CA PRO A 86 -18.38 6.67 -2.45
C PRO A 86 -18.72 8.16 -2.39
N LEU A 87 -18.28 8.86 -1.35
CA LEU A 87 -18.50 10.30 -1.18
C LEU A 87 -17.71 11.12 -2.21
N ASP A 88 -16.51 10.67 -2.57
CA ASP A 88 -15.66 11.30 -3.57
C ASP A 88 -15.87 10.73 -4.98
N GLY A 89 -16.81 9.80 -5.15
CA GLY A 89 -17.10 9.14 -6.41
C GLY A 89 -16.04 8.12 -6.86
N VAL A 90 -15.12 7.72 -5.97
CA VAL A 90 -14.06 6.76 -6.27
C VAL A 90 -14.59 5.33 -6.11
N GLY A 91 -14.72 4.64 -7.23
CA GLY A 91 -15.24 3.27 -7.29
C GLY A 91 -14.16 2.20 -7.54
N PRO A 92 -14.61 0.94 -7.65
CA PRO A 92 -13.70 -0.21 -7.84
C PRO A 92 -12.82 -0.13 -9.09
N ARG A 93 -13.29 0.55 -10.14
CA ARG A 93 -12.55 0.72 -11.41
C ARG A 93 -11.39 1.70 -11.24
N ASP A 94 -11.60 2.74 -10.45
CA ASP A 94 -10.66 3.85 -10.30
C ASP A 94 -9.41 3.42 -9.53
N ILE A 95 -9.55 2.45 -8.62
CA ILE A 95 -8.44 1.87 -7.83
C ILE A 95 -7.94 0.52 -8.36
N GLY A 96 -8.31 0.14 -9.57
CA GLY A 96 -7.75 -1.01 -10.28
C GLY A 96 -8.08 -2.37 -9.67
N LEU A 97 -9.23 -2.54 -8.97
CA LEU A 97 -9.58 -3.82 -8.32
C LEU A 97 -9.65 -5.00 -9.28
N ALA A 98 -10.08 -4.79 -10.52
CA ALA A 98 -10.13 -5.88 -11.51
C ALA A 98 -8.74 -6.48 -11.74
N LYS A 99 -7.72 -5.63 -11.89
CA LYS A 99 -6.32 -6.03 -12.07
C LYS A 99 -5.73 -6.70 -10.83
N LEU A 100 -6.12 -6.22 -9.64
CA LEU A 100 -5.75 -6.88 -8.37
C LEU A 100 -6.30 -8.30 -8.33
N PHE A 101 -7.57 -8.49 -8.63
CA PHE A 101 -8.21 -9.80 -8.58
C PHE A 101 -7.62 -10.76 -9.63
N GLU A 102 -7.40 -10.30 -10.86
CA GLU A 102 -6.72 -11.10 -11.88
C GLU A 102 -5.35 -11.60 -11.39
N ARG A 103 -4.56 -10.72 -10.73
CA ARG A 103 -3.26 -11.10 -10.20
C ARG A 103 -3.34 -11.99 -8.97
N ALA A 104 -4.30 -11.76 -8.08
CA ALA A 104 -4.46 -12.56 -6.86
C ALA A 104 -5.04 -13.96 -7.13
N GLU A 105 -5.75 -14.14 -8.26
CA GLU A 105 -6.38 -15.36 -8.68
C GLU A 105 -5.52 -16.12 -9.74
N ASP A 106 -4.24 -15.79 -9.93
CA ASP A 106 -3.32 -16.35 -10.93
C ASP A 106 -2.87 -17.81 -10.62
N GLY A 107 -3.23 -18.35 -9.46
CA GLY A 107 -2.86 -19.67 -8.98
C GLY A 107 -1.46 -19.76 -8.35
N VAL A 108 -0.69 -18.68 -8.34
CA VAL A 108 0.62 -18.57 -7.67
C VAL A 108 0.49 -17.92 -6.31
N VAL A 109 -0.36 -16.88 -6.21
CA VAL A 109 -0.63 -16.18 -4.95
C VAL A 109 -1.45 -17.08 -4.02
N GLN A 110 -0.92 -17.34 -2.83
CA GLN A 110 -1.56 -18.13 -1.78
C GLN A 110 -2.10 -17.28 -0.66
N GLU A 111 -1.45 -16.16 -0.39
CA GLU A 111 -1.83 -15.21 0.66
C GLU A 111 -1.88 -13.79 0.12
N VAL A 112 -2.98 -13.09 0.39
CA VAL A 112 -3.12 -11.65 0.18
C VAL A 112 -3.14 -10.95 1.54
N ILE A 113 -2.17 -10.06 1.76
CA ILE A 113 -2.03 -9.27 2.98
C ILE A 113 -2.62 -7.89 2.72
N LEU A 114 -3.68 -7.52 3.40
CA LEU A 114 -4.29 -6.22 3.27
C LEU A 114 -3.58 -5.21 4.19
N ALA A 115 -2.85 -4.28 3.60
CA ALA A 115 -2.13 -3.21 4.27
C ALA A 115 -2.70 -1.83 3.90
N THR A 116 -4.02 -1.76 3.71
CA THR A 116 -4.75 -0.50 3.57
C THR A 116 -4.78 0.24 4.91
N ASN A 117 -4.90 1.56 4.85
CA ASN A 117 -4.95 2.40 6.04
C ASN A 117 -6.16 2.04 6.92
N PHE A 118 -6.03 2.23 8.24
CA PHE A 118 -7.11 1.99 9.21
C PHE A 118 -8.07 3.20 9.29
N THR A 119 -8.47 3.73 8.14
CA THR A 119 -9.53 4.74 7.97
C THR A 119 -10.83 4.07 7.58
N ALA A 120 -11.97 4.74 7.70
CA ALA A 120 -13.27 4.18 7.32
C ALA A 120 -13.27 3.68 5.87
N GLU A 121 -12.70 4.45 4.94
CA GLU A 121 -12.61 4.09 3.52
C GLU A 121 -11.62 2.93 3.29
N GLY A 122 -10.49 2.92 4.02
CA GLY A 122 -9.53 1.82 3.97
C GLY A 122 -10.11 0.51 4.51
N GLU A 123 -10.97 0.58 5.55
CA GLU A 123 -11.72 -0.58 6.07
C GLU A 123 -12.73 -1.11 5.03
N VAL A 124 -13.49 -0.22 4.40
CA VAL A 124 -14.44 -0.60 3.32
C VAL A 124 -13.68 -1.23 2.16
N THR A 125 -12.56 -0.66 1.76
CA THR A 125 -11.70 -1.18 0.69
C THR A 125 -11.19 -2.58 1.04
N ALA A 126 -10.67 -2.77 2.25
CA ALA A 126 -10.21 -4.07 2.72
C ALA A 126 -11.34 -5.11 2.77
N HIS A 127 -12.52 -4.71 3.24
CA HIS A 127 -13.67 -5.59 3.31
C HIS A 127 -14.08 -6.10 1.92
N VAL A 128 -14.24 -5.20 0.94
CA VAL A 128 -14.62 -5.56 -0.43
C VAL A 128 -13.60 -6.53 -1.06
N ILE A 129 -12.30 -6.25 -0.88
CA ILE A 129 -11.25 -7.13 -1.39
C ILE A 129 -11.29 -8.50 -0.69
N SER A 130 -11.41 -8.52 0.63
CA SER A 130 -11.46 -9.74 1.44
C SER A 130 -12.60 -10.65 1.05
N GLU A 131 -13.83 -10.13 0.95
CA GLU A 131 -15.02 -10.90 0.56
C GLU A 131 -14.85 -11.56 -0.80
N ARG A 132 -14.34 -10.81 -1.78
CA ARG A 132 -14.10 -11.35 -3.13
C ARG A 132 -13.06 -12.48 -3.12
N LEU A 133 -11.91 -12.28 -2.46
CA LEU A 133 -10.80 -13.24 -2.48
C LEU A 133 -11.11 -14.50 -1.66
N LYS A 134 -11.76 -14.35 -0.51
CA LYS A 134 -12.22 -15.49 0.29
C LYS A 134 -13.17 -16.40 -0.49
N SER A 135 -14.07 -15.83 -1.29
CA SER A 135 -14.97 -16.62 -2.15
C SER A 135 -14.23 -17.44 -3.21
N LYS A 136 -12.96 -17.13 -3.47
CA LYS A 136 -12.06 -17.83 -4.40
C LYS A 136 -11.07 -18.76 -3.70
N GLY A 137 -11.12 -18.87 -2.38
CA GLY A 137 -10.24 -19.73 -1.59
C GLY A 137 -8.83 -19.17 -1.38
N VAL A 138 -8.58 -17.89 -1.67
CA VAL A 138 -7.31 -17.23 -1.36
C VAL A 138 -7.28 -16.86 0.11
N ALA A 139 -6.17 -17.17 0.80
CA ALA A 139 -5.99 -16.75 2.19
C ALA A 139 -5.84 -15.21 2.25
N VAL A 140 -6.62 -14.57 3.12
CA VAL A 140 -6.58 -13.12 3.28
C VAL A 140 -6.25 -12.80 4.72
N THR A 141 -5.17 -12.05 4.92
CA THR A 141 -4.71 -11.54 6.21
C THR A 141 -4.69 -10.01 6.20
N ARG A 142 -4.50 -9.41 7.37
CA ARG A 142 -4.40 -7.96 7.52
C ARG A 142 -3.26 -7.62 8.49
N LEU A 143 -2.68 -6.42 8.34
CA LEU A 143 -1.72 -5.93 9.32
C LEU A 143 -2.37 -5.88 10.71
N ALA A 144 -1.61 -6.30 11.72
CA ALA A 144 -2.06 -6.24 13.11
C ALA A 144 -2.22 -4.78 13.55
N ARG A 145 -3.21 -4.54 14.43
CA ARG A 145 -3.36 -3.28 15.15
C ARG A 145 -2.73 -3.44 16.52
N GLY A 146 -2.14 -2.37 17.04
CA GLY A 146 -1.59 -2.46 18.39
C GLY A 146 -0.93 -1.18 18.87
N VAL A 147 -0.60 -1.19 20.16
CA VAL A 147 0.17 -0.13 20.80
C VAL A 147 1.59 -0.16 20.24
N PRO A 148 2.15 0.99 19.80
CA PRO A 148 3.51 1.06 19.29
C PRO A 148 4.54 0.59 20.34
N VAL A 149 5.53 -0.19 19.91
CA VAL A 149 6.62 -0.64 20.77
C VAL A 149 7.44 0.56 21.23
N GLY A 150 7.71 0.64 22.53
CA GLY A 150 8.47 1.74 23.13
C GLY A 150 7.63 2.97 23.49
N SER A 151 6.31 2.93 23.31
CA SER A 151 5.40 3.97 23.77
C SER A 151 4.86 3.66 25.15
N GLU A 152 4.71 4.70 25.98
CA GLU A 152 3.97 4.62 27.23
C GLU A 152 2.45 4.76 26.93
N LEU A 153 1.60 3.95 27.59
CA LEU A 153 0.17 3.90 27.30
C LEU A 153 -0.54 5.27 27.41
N GLU A 154 -0.06 6.12 28.30
CA GLU A 154 -0.64 7.45 28.53
C GLU A 154 -0.49 8.40 27.32
N TYR A 155 0.47 8.13 26.41
CA TYR A 155 0.71 8.94 25.21
C TYR A 155 0.12 8.31 23.94
N VAL A 156 -0.53 7.13 24.06
CA VAL A 156 -1.20 6.48 22.93
C VAL A 156 -2.65 6.95 22.86
N ASP A 157 -3.15 7.19 21.65
CA ASP A 157 -4.54 7.57 21.46
C ASP A 157 -5.51 6.49 21.95
N LEU A 158 -6.66 6.93 22.47
CA LEU A 158 -7.65 6.04 23.09
C LEU A 158 -8.23 5.01 22.10
N GLY A 159 -8.33 5.36 20.82
CA GLY A 159 -8.81 4.46 19.78
C GLY A 159 -7.86 3.29 19.57
N THR A 160 -6.54 3.56 19.48
CA THR A 160 -5.51 2.54 19.38
C THR A 160 -5.51 1.62 20.60
N ILE A 161 -5.63 2.16 21.82
CA ILE A 161 -5.71 1.34 23.04
C ILE A 161 -6.98 0.47 23.03
N ALA A 162 -8.13 1.02 22.65
CA ALA A 162 -9.38 0.27 22.58
C ALA A 162 -9.29 -0.89 21.57
N HIS A 163 -8.74 -0.66 20.39
CA HIS A 163 -8.52 -1.72 19.40
C HIS A 163 -7.52 -2.77 19.89
N ALA A 164 -6.41 -2.37 20.51
CA ALA A 164 -5.44 -3.32 21.07
C ALA A 164 -6.04 -4.20 22.17
N LEU A 165 -6.98 -3.68 22.96
CA LEU A 165 -7.72 -4.46 23.96
C LEU A 165 -8.68 -5.48 23.35
N VAL A 166 -9.36 -5.09 22.27
CA VAL A 166 -10.26 -6.00 21.52
C VAL A 166 -9.47 -7.11 20.84
N ASP A 167 -8.37 -6.76 20.17
CA ASP A 167 -7.53 -7.66 19.35
C ASP A 167 -6.40 -8.30 20.19
N ARG A 168 -6.45 -8.25 21.53
CA ARG A 168 -5.41 -8.75 22.41
C ARG A 168 -5.06 -10.20 22.15
N LEU A 169 -3.77 -10.49 22.14
CA LEU A 169 -3.23 -11.84 21.95
C LEU A 169 -3.09 -12.58 23.28
N SER A 170 -3.28 -13.90 23.25
CA SER A 170 -2.90 -14.76 24.39
C SER A 170 -1.37 -14.87 24.48
N LEU A 171 -0.82 -14.81 25.69
CA LEU A 171 0.63 -15.01 25.93
C LEU A 171 1.15 -16.39 25.49
N ILE A 172 0.24 -17.35 25.19
CA ILE A 172 0.61 -18.68 24.67
C ILE A 172 1.14 -18.56 23.22
N HIS A 173 0.89 -17.44 22.55
CA HIS A 173 1.25 -17.21 21.15
C HIS A 173 2.38 -16.19 20.95
N ILE A 174 3.09 -15.80 22.04
CA ILE A 174 4.24 -14.89 22.01
C ILE A 174 5.53 -15.68 22.16
#